data_ba1bb9833e4cbb691b2d582b01a3ae6c
#
_entry.id   ba1bb9833e4cbb691b2d582b01a3ae6c
#
_cell.length_a   1.000
_cell.length_b   1.000
_cell.length_c   1.000
_cell.angle_alpha   90.00
_cell.angle_beta   90.00
_cell.angle_gamma   90.00
#
_symmetry.space_group_name_H-M   'P 1'
#
loop_
_entity.id
_entity.type
_entity.pdbx_description
1 polymer ?
#
loop_
_entity_poly.entity_id
_entity_poly.type
_entity_poly.pdbx_seq_one_letter_code
_entity_poly.pdbx_strand_id
1 'polypeptide(L)' 'MNCHGHDTRVRIVENYNIKCTAHIRLLNEQIIRSDAERDITDTYYIFECVNKNDDNDVDRIVCGTGAARDLL' A
#
# COMPACT_ATOMS: atom_id res chain seq x y z
N MET A 1 -4.07 -4.22 -5.03
CA MET A 1 -3.60 -5.43 -4.31
C MET A 1 -4.03 -5.34 -2.86
N ASN A 2 -4.65 -6.36 -2.34
CA ASN A 2 -5.03 -6.39 -0.92
C ASN A 2 -3.79 -6.48 -0.03
N CYS A 3 -3.68 -5.63 0.98
CA CYS A 3 -2.59 -5.63 1.95
C CYS A 3 -3.09 -5.69 3.40
N HIS A 4 -4.29 -6.25 3.62
CA HIS A 4 -4.86 -6.40 4.95
C HIS A 4 -4.11 -7.46 5.77
N GLY A 5 -3.69 -7.07 6.97
CA GLY A 5 -2.98 -7.94 7.90
C GLY A 5 -1.46 -7.93 7.73
N HIS A 6 -0.76 -8.06 8.85
CA HIS A 6 0.70 -8.03 8.87
C HIS A 6 1.32 -9.16 8.02
N ASP A 7 0.80 -10.38 8.14
CA ASP A 7 1.32 -11.53 7.39
C ASP A 7 1.19 -11.35 5.88
N THR A 8 0.08 -10.75 5.42
CA THR A 8 -0.11 -10.44 4.02
C THR A 8 0.96 -9.46 3.53
N ARG A 9 1.23 -8.41 4.32
CA ARG A 9 2.25 -7.41 3.97
C ARG A 9 3.65 -8.01 3.96
N VAL A 10 3.97 -8.91 4.89
CA VAL A 10 5.26 -9.62 4.88
C VAL A 10 5.45 -10.40 3.58
N ARG A 11 4.43 -11.12 3.12
CA ARG A 11 4.47 -11.85 1.85
C ARG A 11 4.66 -10.93 0.65
N ILE A 12 4.01 -9.78 0.65
CA ILE A 12 4.17 -8.79 -0.41
C ILE A 12 5.62 -8.32 -0.48
N VAL A 13 6.22 -7.97 0.65
CA VAL A 13 7.62 -7.53 0.73
C VAL A 13 8.58 -8.62 0.24
N GLU A 14 8.29 -9.88 0.54
CA GLU A 14 9.13 -11.01 0.11
C GLU A 14 9.05 -11.27 -1.39
N ASN A 15 7.91 -11.02 -2.02
CA ASN A 15 7.64 -11.41 -3.40
C ASN A 15 7.66 -10.26 -4.41
N TYR A 16 7.60 -9.01 -3.93
CA TYR A 16 7.54 -7.83 -4.79
C TYR A 16 8.63 -6.83 -4.43
N ASN A 17 9.14 -6.15 -5.44
CA ASN A 17 9.89 -4.93 -5.26
C ASN A 17 8.90 -3.78 -5.08
N ILE A 18 9.01 -3.05 -3.98
CA ILE A 18 8.03 -2.06 -3.57
C ILE A 18 8.65 -0.67 -3.59
N LYS A 19 7.96 0.26 -4.24
CA LYS A 19 8.38 1.66 -4.33
C LYS A 19 7.24 2.57 -3.92
N CYS A 20 7.48 3.47 -2.97
CA CYS A 20 6.53 4.52 -2.64
C CYS A 20 6.53 5.57 -3.75
N THR A 21 5.39 5.73 -4.43
CA THR A 21 5.24 6.68 -5.53
C THR A 21 4.53 7.97 -5.11
N ALA A 22 3.78 7.93 -4.02
CA ALA A 22 3.11 9.12 -3.51
C ALA A 22 2.82 8.99 -2.02
N HIS A 23 2.85 10.13 -1.34
CA HIS A 23 2.38 10.31 0.03
C HIS A 23 1.49 11.55 0.03
N ILE A 24 0.19 11.35 0.22
CA ILE A 24 -0.81 12.40 0.01
C ILE A 24 -1.56 12.66 1.30
N ARG A 25 -1.69 13.95 1.63
CA ARG A 25 -2.51 14.40 2.75
C ARG A 25 -3.92 14.70 2.26
N LEU A 26 -4.91 14.10 2.90
CA LEU A 26 -6.31 14.34 2.60
C LEU A 26 -6.76 15.70 3.14
N LEU A 27 -7.67 16.36 2.40
CA LEU A 27 -8.36 17.55 2.88
C LEU A 27 -9.47 17.13 3.85
N ASN A 28 -9.98 18.11 4.60
CA ASN A 28 -11.07 17.87 5.55
C ASN A 28 -12.27 17.18 4.90
N GLU A 29 -12.85 16.22 5.61
CA GLU A 29 -14.05 15.47 5.20
C GLU A 29 -13.84 14.51 4.03
N GLN A 30 -12.64 14.34 3.54
CA GLN A 30 -12.32 13.33 2.54
C GLN A 30 -12.05 11.99 3.21
N ILE A 31 -12.56 10.91 2.60
CA ILE A 31 -12.34 9.55 3.06
C ILE A 31 -11.94 8.69 1.87
N ILE A 32 -10.89 7.90 2.05
CA ILE A 32 -10.44 6.93 1.04
C ILE A 32 -10.44 5.54 1.67
N ARG A 33 -10.97 4.55 0.95
CA ARG A 33 -10.89 3.15 1.35
C ARG A 33 -9.54 2.58 0.97
N SER A 34 -8.79 2.09 1.96
CA SER A 34 -7.47 1.52 1.71
C SER A 34 -7.53 0.06 1.27
N ASP A 35 -6.45 -0.43 0.69
CA ASP A 35 -6.26 -1.85 0.35
C ASP A 35 -6.03 -2.72 1.59
N ALA A 36 -5.89 -2.12 2.76
CA ALA A 36 -5.85 -2.80 4.06
C ALA A 36 -7.24 -2.88 4.71
N GLU A 37 -8.31 -2.63 3.96
CA GLU A 37 -9.71 -2.72 4.40
C GLU A 37 -10.06 -1.74 5.53
N ARG A 38 -9.44 -0.57 5.53
CA ARG A 38 -9.71 0.51 6.47
C ARG A 38 -9.95 1.82 5.75
N ASP A 39 -10.78 2.67 6.35
CA ASP A 39 -10.97 4.03 5.86
C ASP A 39 -9.82 4.91 6.32
N ILE A 40 -9.34 5.76 5.41
CA ILE A 40 -8.28 6.71 5.65
C ILE A 40 -8.89 8.11 5.65
N THR A 41 -8.63 8.88 6.69
CA THR A 41 -9.18 10.23 6.87
C THR A 41 -8.13 11.33 6.95
N ASP A 42 -6.84 10.98 6.99
CA ASP A 42 -5.73 11.93 7.18
C ASP A 42 -4.73 11.88 6.03
N THR A 43 -3.87 10.88 6.00
CA THR A 43 -2.85 10.72 4.95
C THR A 43 -2.86 9.30 4.41
N TYR A 44 -2.45 9.16 3.14
CA TYR A 44 -2.31 7.85 2.54
C TYR A 44 -1.06 7.77 1.68
N TYR A 45 -0.62 6.54 1.42
CA TYR A 45 0.55 6.21 0.62
C TYR A 45 0.12 5.39 -0.59
N ILE A 46 0.79 5.62 -1.71
CA ILE A 46 0.65 4.78 -2.90
C ILE A 46 1.99 4.09 -3.15
N PHE A 47 1.95 2.77 -3.26
CA PHE A 47 3.11 1.95 -3.58
C PHE A 47 2.92 1.27 -4.93
N GLU A 48 3.97 1.25 -5.73
CA GLU A 48 4.06 0.40 -6.90
C GLU A 48 4.77 -0.89 -6.51
N CYS A 49 4.20 -2.03 -6.88
CA CYS A 49 4.71 -3.35 -6.55
C CYS A 49 4.99 -4.11 -7.84
N VAL A 50 6.24 -4.51 -8.05
CA VAL A 50 6.65 -5.31 -9.20
C VAL A 50 7.11 -6.67 -8.70
N ASN A 51 6.53 -7.75 -9.23
CA ASN A 51 6.89 -9.11 -8.84
C ASN A 51 8.37 -9.36 -9.13
N LYS A 52 9.10 -9.88 -8.15
CA LYS A 52 10.54 -10.16 -8.26
C LYS A 52 10.88 -11.19 -9.35
N ASN A 53 9.91 -12.04 -9.68
CA ASN A 53 10.08 -13.12 -10.66
C ASN A 53 9.40 -12.85 -12.00
N ASP A 54 8.63 -11.76 -12.11
CA ASP A 54 7.87 -11.43 -13.32
C ASP A 54 7.68 -9.90 -13.42
N ASP A 55 8.49 -9.25 -14.22
CA ASP A 55 8.45 -7.79 -14.40
C ASP A 55 7.14 -7.29 -15.03
N ASN A 56 6.35 -8.17 -15.63
CA ASN A 56 5.04 -7.81 -16.19
C ASN A 56 3.92 -7.86 -15.15
N ASP A 57 4.16 -8.47 -14.00
CA ASP A 57 3.22 -8.48 -12.88
C ASP A 57 3.47 -7.24 -12.01
N VAL A 58 2.75 -6.18 -12.34
CA VAL A 58 2.83 -4.89 -11.64
C VAL A 58 1.47 -4.60 -11.01
N ASP A 59 1.48 -4.23 -9.74
CA ASP A 59 0.27 -3.88 -9.01
C ASP A 59 0.52 -2.64 -8.14
N ARG A 60 -0.53 -2.15 -7.52
CA ARG A 60 -0.51 -0.93 -6.72
C ARG A 60 -1.19 -1.16 -5.37
N ILE A 61 -0.67 -0.53 -4.33
CA ILE A 61 -1.26 -0.51 -3.00
C ILE A 61 -1.54 0.93 -2.60
N VAL A 62 -2.75 1.16 -2.10
CA VAL A 62 -3.14 2.40 -1.44
C VAL A 62 -3.42 2.07 0.02
N CYS A 63 -2.69 2.67 0.94
CA CYS A 63 -2.84 2.37 2.37
C CYS A 63 -2.50 3.56 3.26
N GLY A 64 -2.93 3.46 4.52
CA GLY A 64 -2.62 4.44 5.55
C GLY A 64 -1.26 4.19 6.19
N THR A 65 -0.91 5.03 7.18
CA THR A 65 0.40 5.00 7.85
C THR A 65 0.71 3.66 8.52
N GLY A 66 -0.28 3.03 9.15
CA GLY A 66 -0.05 1.76 9.85
C GLY A 66 0.41 0.65 8.93
N ALA A 67 -0.28 0.44 7.79
CA ALA A 67 0.11 -0.56 6.80
C ALA A 67 1.40 -0.16 6.07
N ALA A 68 1.60 1.12 5.81
CA ALA A 68 2.80 1.63 5.13
C ALA A 68 4.08 1.31 5.90
N ARG A 69 4.05 1.26 7.22
CA ARG A 69 5.21 0.92 8.05
C ARG A 69 5.76 -0.47 7.75
N ASP A 70 4.89 -1.40 7.39
CA ASP A 70 5.31 -2.77 7.04
C ASP A 70 5.87 -2.86 5.62
N LEU A 71 5.59 -1.85 4.78
CA LEU A 71 5.98 -1.82 3.36
C LEU A 71 7.20 -0.93 3.09
N LEU A 72 7.49 -0.02 3.98
CA LEU A 72 8.64 0.88 3.86
C LEU A 72 9.96 0.22 4.26
#